data_679dfb3bc76ccbe66093761344f425d0
#
_entry.id   679dfb3bc76ccbe66093761344f425d0
#
_cell.length_a   1.000
_cell.length_b   1.000
_cell.length_c   1.000
_cell.angle_alpha   90.00
_cell.angle_beta   90.00
_cell.angle_gamma   90.00
#
_symmetry.space_group_name_H-M   'P 1'
#
loop_
_entity.id
_entity.type
_entity.pdbx_description
1 polymer ?
#
loop_
_entity_poly.entity_id
_entity_poly.type
_entity_poly.pdbx_seq_one_letter_code
_entity_poly.pdbx_strand_id
1 'polypeptide(L)'
;MKTLTIGDLKVHVPIIQGGMGVGISLSGLASAVANEGGIGVISSAGLGLLYNKLSSNFGEASILGLKEELKKAREKAKGIIGVNVMVAMTNFADMVKTAIAEKADIIFSGAGLPLDLPSFLQKDSTTKLVPIVSSARAVRIICEKWMSQYNYLPDAVVVEGPKAGGHLGYKENQLEDEHFSLEEILPQVVQEVALFEEKYNKKTSRDSSRRNLHRRRYLSHDGTWSIRRTVRNPFCNH
;
A
#
# COMPACT_ATOMS: atom_id res chain seq x y z
N MET A 1 6.54 -20.71 4.93
CA MET A 1 6.06 -19.68 3.99
C MET A 1 7.23 -18.82 3.56
N LYS A 2 7.17 -18.19 2.35
CA LYS A 2 8.24 -17.27 1.95
C LYS A 2 7.98 -15.90 2.52
N THR A 3 8.99 -15.30 3.12
CA THR A 3 8.95 -13.95 3.66
C THR A 3 8.69 -12.92 2.55
N LEU A 4 7.78 -11.99 2.75
CA LEU A 4 7.60 -10.80 1.93
C LEU A 4 8.56 -9.71 2.42
N THR A 5 9.13 -8.93 1.49
CA THR A 5 9.91 -7.72 1.85
C THR A 5 9.28 -6.52 1.12
N ILE A 6 9.05 -5.41 1.80
CA ILE A 6 8.59 -4.14 1.24
C ILE A 6 9.62 -3.10 1.66
N GLY A 7 10.39 -2.56 0.71
CA GLY A 7 11.59 -1.81 1.06
C GLY A 7 12.55 -2.67 1.92
N ASP A 8 12.86 -2.22 3.10
CA ASP A 8 13.66 -2.93 4.12
C ASP A 8 12.81 -3.72 5.14
N LEU A 9 11.49 -3.59 5.09
CA LEU A 9 10.58 -4.31 5.99
C LEU A 9 10.48 -5.79 5.62
N LYS A 10 10.62 -6.67 6.61
CA LYS A 10 10.47 -8.12 6.48
C LYS A 10 9.15 -8.56 7.09
N VAL A 11 8.23 -9.05 6.25
CA VAL A 11 6.92 -9.56 6.65
C VAL A 11 7.00 -11.08 6.73
N HIS A 12 6.91 -11.63 7.91
CA HIS A 12 7.08 -13.08 8.14
C HIS A 12 5.93 -13.88 7.55
N VAL A 13 4.71 -13.46 7.81
CA VAL A 13 3.50 -14.01 7.21
C VAL A 13 3.07 -13.06 6.09
N PRO A 14 3.11 -13.49 4.81
CA PRO A 14 2.86 -12.62 3.67
C PRO A 14 1.35 -12.31 3.50
N ILE A 15 0.73 -11.79 4.52
CA ILE A 15 -0.67 -11.37 4.58
C ILE A 15 -0.71 -9.90 4.96
N ILE A 16 -1.51 -9.13 4.22
CA ILE A 16 -1.76 -7.72 4.50
C ILE A 16 -3.26 -7.56 4.73
N GLN A 17 -3.60 -7.01 5.88
CA GLN A 17 -4.98 -6.69 6.20
C GLN A 17 -5.49 -5.56 5.30
N GLY A 18 -6.71 -5.66 4.80
CA GLY A 18 -7.38 -4.57 4.10
C GLY A 18 -7.73 -3.41 5.02
N GLY A 19 -7.62 -2.18 4.49
CA GLY A 19 -8.01 -0.98 5.22
C GLY A 19 -9.51 -0.71 5.13
N MET A 20 -10.31 -1.38 5.93
CA MET A 20 -11.78 -1.25 5.94
C MET A 20 -12.23 -0.09 6.83
N GLY A 21 -12.88 0.92 6.24
CA GLY A 21 -13.62 1.98 6.94
C GLY A 21 -15.10 1.54 7.13
N VAL A 22 -15.92 2.15 7.99
CA VAL A 22 -15.57 3.07 9.06
C VAL A 22 -15.54 2.26 10.36
N GLY A 23 -14.49 2.41 11.17
CA GLY A 23 -14.45 1.78 12.49
C GLY A 23 -14.13 0.27 12.52
N ILE A 24 -13.85 -0.39 11.37
CA ILE A 24 -13.53 -1.81 11.32
C ILE A 24 -12.01 -2.03 11.47
N SER A 25 -11.22 -1.44 10.56
CA SER A 25 -9.76 -1.53 10.61
C SER A 25 -9.19 -0.46 11.54
N LEU A 26 -9.24 -0.71 12.83
CA LEU A 26 -8.66 0.11 13.89
C LEU A 26 -7.50 -0.64 14.58
N SER A 27 -6.93 -0.02 15.61
CA SER A 27 -5.78 -0.54 16.36
C SER A 27 -5.95 -1.98 16.85
N GLY A 28 -7.16 -2.37 17.25
CA GLY A 28 -7.43 -3.73 17.73
C GLY A 28 -7.14 -4.80 16.69
N LEU A 29 -7.75 -4.67 15.51
CA LEU A 29 -7.55 -5.61 14.41
C LEU A 29 -6.13 -5.50 13.83
N ALA A 30 -5.64 -4.27 13.63
CA ALA A 30 -4.30 -4.05 13.09
C ALA A 30 -3.21 -4.66 13.98
N SER A 31 -3.29 -4.49 15.30
CA SER A 31 -2.31 -5.08 16.22
C SER A 31 -2.38 -6.61 16.27
N ALA A 32 -3.58 -7.20 16.19
CA ALA A 32 -3.74 -8.65 16.15
C ALA A 32 -3.04 -9.24 14.90
N VAL A 33 -3.27 -8.67 13.70
CA VAL A 33 -2.63 -9.13 12.47
C VAL A 33 -1.11 -8.93 12.51
N ALA A 34 -0.65 -7.80 13.03
CA ALA A 34 0.78 -7.51 13.15
C ALA A 34 1.49 -8.48 14.10
N ASN A 35 0.87 -8.88 15.21
CA ASN A 35 1.41 -9.84 16.16
C ASN A 35 1.54 -11.25 15.58
N GLU A 36 0.68 -11.61 14.62
CA GLU A 36 0.77 -12.88 13.88
C GLU A 36 1.81 -12.82 12.74
N GLY A 37 2.56 -11.72 12.63
CA GLY A 37 3.65 -11.56 11.64
C GLY A 37 3.20 -11.06 10.27
N GLY A 38 1.93 -10.71 10.10
CA GLY A 38 1.38 -10.01 8.92
C GLY A 38 1.58 -8.51 8.98
N ILE A 39 0.91 -7.78 8.08
CA ILE A 39 0.83 -6.31 8.13
C ILE A 39 -0.56 -5.93 8.62
N GLY A 40 -0.64 -5.36 9.82
CA GLY A 40 -1.87 -4.77 10.34
C GLY A 40 -2.08 -3.38 9.74
N VAL A 41 -3.30 -3.07 9.30
CA VAL A 41 -3.58 -1.79 8.62
C VAL A 41 -4.71 -1.05 9.31
N ILE A 42 -4.48 0.21 9.65
CA ILE A 42 -5.48 1.12 10.17
C ILE A 42 -6.09 1.89 9.00
N SER A 43 -7.42 1.95 8.92
CA SER A 43 -8.13 2.79 7.95
C SER A 43 -8.31 4.19 8.49
N SER A 44 -7.83 5.20 7.75
CA SER A 44 -8.04 6.61 8.10
C SER A 44 -9.45 7.10 7.76
N ALA A 45 -10.23 6.33 6.99
CA ALA A 45 -11.56 6.71 6.55
C ALA A 45 -12.55 6.78 7.71
N GLY A 46 -13.19 7.95 7.86
CA GLY A 46 -14.26 8.19 8.82
C GLY A 46 -13.80 8.33 10.28
N LEU A 47 -12.51 8.44 10.56
CA LEU A 47 -12.01 8.60 11.93
C LEU A 47 -12.60 9.83 12.62
N GLY A 48 -12.82 10.95 11.90
CA GLY A 48 -13.45 12.14 12.45
C GLY A 48 -14.86 11.91 12.99
N LEU A 49 -15.61 10.94 12.47
CA LEU A 49 -16.92 10.54 13.00
C LEU A 49 -16.80 9.79 14.32
N LEU A 50 -15.79 8.92 14.42
CA LEU A 50 -15.56 8.09 15.62
C LEU A 50 -14.95 8.88 16.76
N TYR A 51 -14.16 9.88 16.44
CA TYR A 51 -13.41 10.71 17.39
C TYR A 51 -13.95 12.13 17.53
N ASN A 52 -15.21 12.38 17.16
CA ASN A 52 -15.88 13.68 17.24
C ASN A 52 -15.94 14.28 18.64
N LYS A 53 -15.74 13.47 19.69
CA LYS A 53 -15.63 13.95 21.07
C LYS A 53 -14.31 14.67 21.35
N LEU A 54 -13.25 14.44 20.53
CA LEU A 54 -11.95 15.09 20.68
C LEU A 54 -11.92 16.48 20.05
N SER A 55 -12.71 16.71 19.00
CA SER A 55 -12.89 18.01 18.35
C SER A 55 -14.21 18.05 17.59
N SER A 56 -14.87 19.21 17.56
CA SER A 56 -16.03 19.47 16.70
C SER A 56 -15.65 19.63 15.22
N ASN A 57 -14.39 19.90 14.92
CA ASN A 57 -13.87 19.97 13.57
C ASN A 57 -13.54 18.55 13.08
N PHE A 58 -14.22 18.11 12.01
CA PHE A 58 -14.03 16.77 11.45
C PHE A 58 -12.58 16.47 11.05
N GLY A 59 -11.88 17.42 10.45
CA GLY A 59 -10.48 17.26 10.03
C GLY A 59 -9.56 17.07 11.23
N GLU A 60 -9.70 17.92 12.25
CA GLU A 60 -8.94 17.84 13.49
C GLU A 60 -9.26 16.54 14.27
N ALA A 61 -10.54 16.18 14.39
CA ALA A 61 -10.96 14.93 15.00
C ALA A 61 -10.38 13.71 14.25
N SER A 62 -10.25 13.77 12.92
CA SER A 62 -9.61 12.72 12.12
C SER A 62 -8.12 12.59 12.43
N ILE A 63 -7.40 13.72 12.54
CA ILE A 63 -5.98 13.75 12.90
C ILE A 63 -5.77 13.15 14.29
N LEU A 64 -6.53 13.62 15.27
CA LEU A 64 -6.45 13.12 16.66
C LEU A 64 -6.81 11.64 16.73
N GLY A 65 -7.83 11.20 15.99
CA GLY A 65 -8.24 9.82 15.91
C GLY A 65 -7.16 8.92 15.32
N LEU A 66 -6.47 9.35 14.24
CA LEU A 66 -5.40 8.57 13.66
C LEU A 66 -4.20 8.45 14.60
N LYS A 67 -3.82 9.54 15.29
CA LYS A 67 -2.77 9.52 16.31
C LYS A 67 -3.08 8.51 17.42
N GLU A 68 -4.30 8.57 17.95
CA GLU A 68 -4.75 7.70 19.02
C GLU A 68 -4.75 6.22 18.59
N GLU A 69 -5.22 5.93 17.37
CA GLU A 69 -5.24 4.56 16.86
C GLU A 69 -3.83 4.02 16.59
N LEU A 70 -2.92 4.82 16.04
CA LEU A 70 -1.52 4.42 15.87
C LEU A 70 -0.83 4.18 17.19
N LYS A 71 -1.02 5.07 18.18
CA LYS A 71 -0.49 4.89 19.54
C LYS A 71 -0.99 3.58 20.17
N LYS A 72 -2.30 3.34 20.17
CA LYS A 72 -2.89 2.09 20.69
C LYS A 72 -2.37 0.85 19.97
N ALA A 73 -2.17 0.92 18.65
CA ALA A 73 -1.62 -0.20 17.90
C ALA A 73 -0.18 -0.50 18.30
N ARG A 74 0.66 0.54 18.48
CA ARG A 74 2.06 0.38 18.93
C ARG A 74 2.18 -0.14 20.36
N GLU A 75 1.27 0.22 21.25
CA GLU A 75 1.22 -0.33 22.61
C GLU A 75 0.88 -1.83 22.63
N LYS A 76 0.11 -2.31 21.64
CA LYS A 76 -0.38 -3.69 21.57
C LYS A 76 0.44 -4.60 20.66
N ALA A 77 1.20 -4.06 19.72
CA ALA A 77 1.91 -4.83 18.72
C ALA A 77 3.35 -4.34 18.51
N LYS A 78 4.24 -5.32 18.29
CA LYS A 78 5.63 -5.08 17.87
C LYS A 78 5.84 -5.28 16.36
N GLY A 79 4.80 -5.75 15.66
CA GLY A 79 4.83 -6.02 14.23
C GLY A 79 4.60 -4.78 13.37
N ILE A 80 4.44 -4.98 12.07
CA ILE A 80 4.31 -3.93 11.06
C ILE A 80 2.89 -3.36 11.07
N ILE A 81 2.79 -2.04 11.25
CA ILE A 81 1.53 -1.30 11.24
C ILE A 81 1.51 -0.32 10.07
N GLY A 82 0.60 -0.54 9.15
CA GLY A 82 0.31 0.35 8.03
C GLY A 82 -0.92 1.23 8.26
N VAL A 83 -1.05 2.24 7.42
CA VAL A 83 -2.24 3.11 7.34
C VAL A 83 -2.75 3.12 5.91
N ASN A 84 -4.06 2.90 5.74
CA ASN A 84 -4.73 3.09 4.46
C ASN A 84 -5.30 4.51 4.39
N VAL A 85 -4.92 5.26 3.34
CA VAL A 85 -5.36 6.64 3.10
C VAL A 85 -5.89 6.77 1.68
N MET A 86 -7.17 7.14 1.53
CA MET A 86 -7.78 7.34 0.22
C MET A 86 -7.44 8.74 -0.32
N VAL A 87 -6.96 8.80 -1.58
CA VAL A 87 -6.65 10.08 -2.28
C VAL A 87 -7.87 10.99 -2.37
N ALA A 88 -9.06 10.41 -2.54
CA ALA A 88 -10.32 11.15 -2.68
C ALA A 88 -10.77 11.87 -1.39
N MET A 89 -10.11 11.64 -0.25
CA MET A 89 -10.46 12.33 1.01
C MET A 89 -10.02 13.79 0.97
N THR A 90 -10.89 14.69 1.43
CA THR A 90 -10.57 16.13 1.52
C THR A 90 -9.41 16.45 2.46
N ASN A 91 -9.18 15.62 3.48
CA ASN A 91 -8.08 15.71 4.44
C ASN A 91 -6.93 14.75 4.15
N PHE A 92 -6.77 14.30 2.90
CA PHE A 92 -5.73 13.35 2.48
C PHE A 92 -4.33 13.74 2.97
N ALA A 93 -3.93 14.98 2.70
CA ALA A 93 -2.60 15.48 3.08
C ALA A 93 -2.35 15.43 4.59
N ASP A 94 -3.35 15.77 5.39
CA ASP A 94 -3.24 15.77 6.85
C ASP A 94 -3.15 14.33 7.38
N MET A 95 -3.90 13.39 6.81
CA MET A 95 -3.82 11.98 7.17
C MET A 95 -2.45 11.40 6.85
N VAL A 96 -1.89 11.70 5.67
CA VAL A 96 -0.55 11.25 5.26
C VAL A 96 0.51 11.83 6.19
N LYS A 97 0.50 13.15 6.42
CA LYS A 97 1.45 13.82 7.34
C LYS A 97 1.37 13.24 8.75
N THR A 98 0.16 12.99 9.23
CA THR A 98 -0.06 12.40 10.56
C THR A 98 0.49 10.98 10.61
N ALA A 99 0.22 10.14 9.62
CA ALA A 99 0.74 8.78 9.56
C ALA A 99 2.27 8.74 9.57
N ILE A 100 2.93 9.64 8.83
CA ILE A 100 4.40 9.77 8.80
C ILE A 100 4.94 10.26 10.15
N ALA A 101 4.34 11.29 10.73
CA ALA A 101 4.75 11.85 12.02
C ALA A 101 4.63 10.83 13.16
N GLU A 102 3.58 10.02 13.15
CA GLU A 102 3.35 8.93 14.11
C GLU A 102 4.09 7.63 13.72
N LYS A 103 5.00 7.70 12.74
CA LYS A 103 5.90 6.61 12.33
C LYS A 103 5.15 5.33 11.91
N ALA A 104 4.08 5.46 11.14
CA ALA A 104 3.48 4.31 10.46
C ALA A 104 4.55 3.65 9.57
N ASP A 105 4.62 2.32 9.57
CA ASP A 105 5.64 1.61 8.78
C ASP A 105 5.35 1.70 7.27
N ILE A 106 4.06 1.72 6.90
CA ILE A 106 3.62 1.72 5.51
C ILE A 106 2.40 2.61 5.35
N ILE A 107 2.33 3.35 4.24
CA ILE A 107 1.12 4.01 3.77
C ILE A 107 0.64 3.31 2.50
N PHE A 108 -0.56 2.72 2.56
CA PHE A 108 -1.30 2.23 1.41
C PHE A 108 -2.21 3.35 0.91
N SER A 109 -2.11 3.72 -0.36
CA SER A 109 -2.89 4.84 -0.90
C SER A 109 -3.53 4.50 -2.24
N GLY A 110 -4.85 4.64 -2.31
CA GLY A 110 -5.69 4.35 -3.47
C GLY A 110 -6.92 5.25 -3.50
N ALA A 111 -7.98 4.81 -4.18
CA ALA A 111 -9.16 5.63 -4.48
C ALA A 111 -8.77 6.96 -5.16
N GLY A 112 -7.95 6.86 -6.20
CA GLY A 112 -7.30 7.92 -6.95
C GLY A 112 -5.80 7.65 -7.08
N LEU A 113 -5.10 8.44 -7.93
CA LEU A 113 -3.65 8.32 -8.11
C LEU A 113 -2.92 9.20 -7.08
N PRO A 114 -2.10 8.63 -6.18
CA PRO A 114 -1.39 9.37 -5.15
C PRO A 114 -0.13 10.05 -5.71
N LEU A 115 -0.30 10.95 -6.69
CA LEU A 115 0.79 11.50 -7.49
C LEU A 115 1.84 12.27 -6.68
N ASP A 116 1.43 12.92 -5.60
CA ASP A 116 2.30 13.75 -4.78
C ASP A 116 2.62 13.12 -3.41
N LEU A 117 2.31 11.83 -3.23
CA LEU A 117 2.50 11.13 -1.95
C LEU A 117 3.97 11.21 -1.43
N PRO A 118 5.02 11.05 -2.27
CA PRO A 118 6.39 11.17 -1.79
C PRO A 118 6.78 12.57 -1.29
N SER A 119 6.04 13.63 -1.68
CA SER A 119 6.33 14.99 -1.22
C SER A 119 6.15 15.17 0.29
N PHE A 120 5.41 14.28 0.93
CA PHE A 120 5.17 14.31 2.37
C PHE A 120 6.28 13.65 3.18
N LEU A 121 7.16 12.84 2.53
CA LEU A 121 8.28 12.21 3.23
C LEU A 121 9.29 13.25 3.68
N GLN A 122 9.70 13.16 4.93
CA GLN A 122 10.84 13.90 5.46
C GLN A 122 12.13 13.12 5.22
N LYS A 123 13.27 13.82 5.29
CA LYS A 123 14.60 13.24 5.00
C LYS A 123 14.88 11.95 5.78
N ASP A 124 14.39 11.85 7.01
CA ASP A 124 14.62 10.72 7.91
C ASP A 124 13.41 9.79 8.04
N SER A 125 12.41 9.93 7.15
CA SER A 125 11.23 9.06 7.15
C SER A 125 11.58 7.62 6.78
N THR A 126 11.16 6.68 7.60
CA THR A 126 11.28 5.24 7.33
C THR A 126 10.01 4.63 6.73
N THR A 127 8.93 5.41 6.67
CA THR A 127 7.62 4.99 6.16
C THR A 127 7.69 4.61 4.68
N LYS A 128 7.19 3.43 4.35
CA LYS A 128 7.12 2.92 2.97
C LYS A 128 5.84 3.40 2.28
N LEU A 129 5.95 3.69 0.99
CA LEU A 129 4.83 4.18 0.20
C LEU A 129 4.39 3.13 -0.82
N VAL A 130 3.14 2.73 -0.71
CA VAL A 130 2.56 1.64 -1.49
C VAL A 130 1.26 2.11 -2.15
N PRO A 131 1.29 2.48 -3.43
CA PRO A 131 0.07 2.84 -4.16
C PRO A 131 -0.79 1.61 -4.45
N ILE A 132 -2.11 1.79 -4.45
CA ILE A 132 -3.10 0.81 -4.89
C ILE A 132 -3.55 1.21 -6.29
N VAL A 133 -3.44 0.30 -7.25
CA VAL A 133 -3.70 0.55 -8.67
C VAL A 133 -4.57 -0.53 -9.30
N SER A 134 -5.33 -0.16 -10.32
CA SER A 134 -6.18 -1.06 -11.11
C SER A 134 -5.69 -1.28 -12.55
N SER A 135 -4.50 -0.79 -12.90
CA SER A 135 -3.95 -0.95 -14.26
C SER A 135 -2.44 -0.66 -14.33
N ALA A 136 -1.78 -1.21 -15.35
CA ALA A 136 -0.39 -0.90 -15.69
C ALA A 136 -0.19 0.59 -16.03
N ARG A 137 -1.19 1.23 -16.69
CA ARG A 137 -1.16 2.66 -16.97
C ARG A 137 -1.08 3.50 -15.69
N ALA A 138 -1.82 3.13 -14.65
CA ALA A 138 -1.76 3.82 -13.36
C ALA A 138 -0.36 3.72 -12.74
N VAL A 139 0.27 2.54 -12.80
CA VAL A 139 1.66 2.33 -12.35
C VAL A 139 2.61 3.25 -13.10
N ARG A 140 2.52 3.28 -14.44
CA ARG A 140 3.37 4.12 -15.27
C ARG A 140 3.28 5.58 -14.85
N ILE A 141 2.08 6.12 -14.76
CA ILE A 141 1.84 7.53 -14.38
C ILE A 141 2.44 7.83 -13.00
N ILE A 142 2.22 6.96 -12.02
CA ILE A 142 2.76 7.13 -10.66
C ILE A 142 4.29 7.08 -10.68
N CYS A 143 4.89 6.06 -11.31
CA CYS A 143 6.33 5.89 -11.33
C CYS A 143 7.04 7.04 -12.08
N GLU A 144 6.49 7.48 -13.22
CA GLU A 144 7.02 8.64 -13.97
C GLU A 144 6.98 9.92 -13.13
N LYS A 145 5.84 10.20 -12.51
CA LYS A 145 5.66 11.39 -11.66
C LYS A 145 6.58 11.35 -10.45
N TRP A 146 6.59 10.23 -9.72
CA TRP A 146 7.39 10.11 -8.51
C TRP A 146 8.89 10.17 -8.81
N MET A 147 9.34 9.53 -9.90
CA MET A 147 10.74 9.59 -10.30
C MET A 147 11.15 10.99 -10.77
N SER A 148 10.36 11.64 -11.61
CA SER A 148 10.70 12.94 -12.17
C SER A 148 10.73 14.06 -11.12
N GLN A 149 9.85 14.00 -10.12
CA GLN A 149 9.71 15.06 -9.12
C GLN A 149 10.40 14.77 -7.79
N TYR A 150 10.44 13.50 -7.38
CA TYR A 150 10.88 13.14 -6.03
C TYR A 150 12.03 12.14 -6.02
N ASN A 151 12.50 11.70 -7.20
CA ASN A 151 13.50 10.64 -7.33
C ASN A 151 13.16 9.39 -6.45
N TYR A 152 11.88 9.02 -6.42
CA TYR A 152 11.33 7.96 -5.60
C TYR A 152 10.56 6.95 -6.47
N LEU A 153 10.74 5.64 -6.21
CA LEU A 153 9.90 4.59 -6.75
C LEU A 153 9.07 3.97 -5.62
N PRO A 154 7.84 3.48 -5.90
CA PRO A 154 7.05 2.77 -4.92
C PRO A 154 7.82 1.61 -4.27
N ASP A 155 7.70 1.44 -2.95
CA ASP A 155 8.33 0.32 -2.22
C ASP A 155 7.65 -1.01 -2.55
N ALA A 156 6.37 -0.97 -2.89
CA ALA A 156 5.57 -2.04 -3.47
C ALA A 156 4.36 -1.45 -4.19
N VAL A 157 3.63 -2.27 -4.92
CA VAL A 157 2.36 -1.89 -5.58
C VAL A 157 1.29 -2.91 -5.20
N VAL A 158 0.13 -2.43 -4.77
CA VAL A 158 -1.07 -3.25 -4.62
C VAL A 158 -1.86 -3.20 -5.91
N VAL A 159 -2.23 -4.35 -6.45
CA VAL A 159 -3.09 -4.45 -7.63
C VAL A 159 -4.49 -4.81 -7.19
N GLU A 160 -5.45 -3.95 -7.53
CA GLU A 160 -6.85 -4.12 -7.23
C GLU A 160 -7.57 -4.71 -8.46
N GLY A 161 -8.33 -5.78 -8.26
CA GLY A 161 -9.20 -6.36 -9.30
C GLY A 161 -10.63 -5.84 -9.21
N PRO A 162 -11.48 -6.08 -10.24
CA PRO A 162 -12.87 -5.62 -10.28
C PRO A 162 -13.76 -6.27 -9.21
N LYS A 163 -13.33 -7.40 -8.63
CA LYS A 163 -14.04 -8.10 -7.56
C LYS A 163 -13.62 -7.63 -6.16
N ALA A 164 -12.75 -6.62 -6.06
CA ALA A 164 -12.38 -6.03 -4.78
C ALA A 164 -13.58 -5.27 -4.17
N GLY A 165 -13.57 -5.13 -2.85
CA GLY A 165 -14.59 -4.35 -2.14
C GLY A 165 -14.21 -2.88 -1.99
N GLY A 166 -15.20 -2.02 -1.76
CA GLY A 166 -15.02 -0.60 -1.48
C GLY A 166 -15.03 0.28 -2.73
N HIS A 167 -14.18 1.33 -2.74
CA HIS A 167 -14.06 2.24 -3.88
C HIS A 167 -13.17 1.61 -4.96
N LEU A 168 -13.76 1.29 -6.10
CA LEU A 168 -13.08 0.61 -7.20
C LEU A 168 -12.56 1.60 -8.25
N GLY A 169 -11.39 1.32 -8.79
CA GLY A 169 -10.80 2.04 -9.91
C GLY A 169 -11.35 1.60 -11.28
N TYR A 170 -12.57 1.07 -11.33
CA TYR A 170 -13.23 0.52 -12.51
C TYR A 170 -14.56 1.22 -12.81
N LYS A 171 -14.92 1.29 -14.10
CA LYS A 171 -16.26 1.68 -14.53
C LYS A 171 -17.21 0.47 -14.42
N GLU A 172 -18.51 0.73 -14.30
CA GLU A 172 -19.53 -0.32 -14.15
C GLU A 172 -19.45 -1.38 -15.27
N ASN A 173 -19.27 -0.97 -16.51
CA ASN A 173 -19.13 -1.87 -17.66
C ASN A 173 -17.82 -2.68 -17.69
N GLN A 174 -16.89 -2.42 -16.79
CA GLN A 174 -15.61 -3.13 -16.66
C GLN A 174 -15.65 -4.21 -15.56
N LEU A 175 -16.68 -4.20 -14.72
CA LEU A 175 -16.74 -5.10 -13.56
C LEU A 175 -16.92 -6.56 -13.96
N GLU A 176 -17.64 -6.82 -15.06
CA GLU A 176 -17.91 -8.17 -15.57
C GLU A 176 -17.07 -8.52 -16.81
N ASP A 177 -16.25 -7.59 -17.29
CA ASP A 177 -15.39 -7.79 -18.46
C ASP A 177 -14.12 -8.53 -18.04
N GLU A 178 -13.93 -9.73 -18.60
CA GLU A 178 -12.77 -10.61 -18.29
C GLU A 178 -11.42 -9.94 -18.59
N HIS A 179 -11.36 -8.99 -19.53
CA HIS A 179 -10.14 -8.23 -19.85
C HIS A 179 -9.66 -7.37 -18.68
N PHE A 180 -10.53 -7.06 -17.72
CA PHE A 180 -10.20 -6.36 -16.49
C PHE A 180 -10.01 -7.30 -15.30
N SER A 181 -10.07 -8.61 -15.51
CA SER A 181 -9.81 -9.59 -14.43
C SER A 181 -8.41 -9.40 -13.84
N LEU A 182 -8.26 -9.75 -12.58
CA LEU A 182 -6.96 -9.62 -11.89
C LEU A 182 -5.89 -10.47 -12.58
N GLU A 183 -6.26 -11.61 -13.14
CA GLU A 183 -5.41 -12.52 -13.89
C GLU A 183 -4.80 -11.86 -15.14
N GLU A 184 -5.58 -10.99 -15.80
CA GLU A 184 -5.14 -10.25 -16.99
C GLU A 184 -4.33 -8.99 -16.64
N ILE A 185 -4.73 -8.27 -15.59
CA ILE A 185 -4.10 -7.01 -15.21
C ILE A 185 -2.76 -7.23 -14.51
N LEU A 186 -2.67 -8.24 -13.64
CA LEU A 186 -1.49 -8.47 -12.80
C LEU A 186 -0.21 -8.66 -13.63
N PRO A 187 -0.17 -9.48 -14.71
CA PRO A 187 1.02 -9.60 -15.55
C PRO A 187 1.46 -8.29 -16.20
N GLN A 188 0.50 -7.46 -16.61
CA GLN A 188 0.78 -6.15 -17.22
C GLN A 188 1.40 -5.18 -16.21
N VAL A 189 0.86 -5.13 -14.98
CA VAL A 189 1.43 -4.34 -13.89
C VAL A 189 2.83 -4.81 -13.54
N VAL A 190 3.03 -6.13 -13.46
CA VAL A 190 4.35 -6.74 -13.22
C VAL A 190 5.37 -6.30 -14.25
N GLN A 191 5.00 -6.36 -15.52
CA GLN A 191 5.88 -5.95 -16.62
C GLN A 191 6.22 -4.45 -16.53
N GLU A 192 5.22 -3.62 -16.26
CA GLU A 192 5.42 -2.16 -16.16
C GLU A 192 6.37 -1.78 -15.02
N VAL A 193 6.16 -2.33 -13.82
CA VAL A 193 7.08 -2.11 -12.70
C VAL A 193 8.50 -2.54 -13.04
N ALA A 194 8.64 -3.66 -13.77
CA ALA A 194 9.91 -4.17 -14.22
C ALA A 194 10.72 -3.18 -15.05
N LEU A 195 10.04 -2.54 -15.99
CA LEU A 195 10.68 -1.55 -16.87
C LEU A 195 11.25 -0.37 -16.06
N PHE A 196 10.53 0.06 -15.02
CA PHE A 196 11.02 1.13 -14.14
C PHE A 196 12.18 0.69 -13.26
N GLU A 197 12.14 -0.52 -12.69
CA GLU A 197 13.25 -1.07 -11.91
C GLU A 197 14.53 -1.17 -12.76
N GLU A 198 14.42 -1.64 -13.99
CA GLU A 198 15.54 -1.73 -14.93
C GLU A 198 16.06 -0.36 -15.33
N LYS A 199 15.16 0.54 -15.75
CA LYS A 199 15.51 1.91 -16.21
C LYS A 199 16.26 2.70 -15.14
N TYR A 200 15.87 2.58 -13.88
CA TYR A 200 16.43 3.37 -12.80
C TYR A 200 17.43 2.63 -11.93
N ASN A 201 17.76 1.37 -12.27
CA ASN A 201 18.70 0.50 -11.55
C ASN A 201 18.48 0.51 -10.02
N LYS A 202 17.24 0.76 -9.60
CA LYS A 202 16.83 0.72 -8.20
C LYS A 202 16.45 -0.70 -7.83
N LYS A 203 17.45 -1.52 -7.46
CA LYS A 203 17.19 -2.79 -6.77
C LYS A 203 16.64 -2.46 -5.40
N THR A 204 15.36 -2.68 -5.22
CA THR A 204 14.71 -2.70 -3.91
C THR A 204 15.17 -3.96 -3.17
N SER A 205 16.19 -3.86 -2.40
CA SER A 205 16.74 -4.65 -1.31
C SER A 205 18.20 -5.06 -1.53
N ARG A 206 19.07 -4.57 -0.66
CA ARG A 206 20.41 -5.11 -0.47
C ARG A 206 20.28 -6.47 0.21
N ASP A 207 20.32 -7.55 -0.58
CA ASP A 207 20.81 -8.82 -0.10
C ASP A 207 22.08 -9.14 -0.89
N SER A 208 23.21 -9.05 -0.22
CA SER A 208 24.54 -9.27 -0.76
C SER A 208 24.93 -10.75 -0.73
N SER A 209 24.01 -11.65 -1.05
CA SER A 209 24.38 -13.06 -1.27
C SER A 209 23.62 -13.71 -2.41
N ARG A 210 24.31 -13.77 -3.55
CA ARG A 210 24.17 -14.72 -4.66
C ARG A 210 22.92 -14.66 -5.53
N ARG A 211 23.24 -14.23 -6.78
CA ARG A 211 22.69 -14.78 -8.06
C ARG A 211 21.29 -15.32 -8.00
N ASN A 212 20.48 -14.66 -8.81
CA ASN A 212 19.25 -15.14 -9.40
C ASN A 212 17.93 -14.81 -8.70
N LEU A 213 17.15 -14.21 -9.55
CA LEU A 213 15.71 -13.98 -9.47
C LEU A 213 15.32 -12.62 -8.90
N HIS A 214 15.04 -11.73 -9.83
CA HIS A 214 14.22 -10.55 -9.61
C HIS A 214 12.93 -10.97 -8.88
N ARG A 215 12.91 -10.84 -7.57
CA ARG A 215 11.71 -11.09 -6.77
C ARG A 215 10.93 -9.81 -6.70
N ARG A 216 10.13 -9.58 -7.72
CA ARG A 216 9.13 -8.53 -7.73
C ARG A 216 7.98 -8.95 -6.85
N ARG A 217 7.48 -8.02 -6.07
CA ARG A 217 6.47 -8.31 -5.06
C ARG A 217 5.23 -7.51 -5.37
N TYR A 218 4.20 -8.22 -5.73
CA TYR A 218 2.90 -7.67 -6.06
C TYR A 218 1.88 -8.19 -5.07
N LEU A 219 1.05 -7.30 -4.60
CA LEU A 219 -0.06 -7.60 -3.72
C LEU A 219 -1.33 -7.50 -4.56
N SER A 220 -2.10 -8.58 -4.62
CA SER A 220 -3.38 -8.60 -5.32
C SER A 220 -4.54 -8.61 -4.32
N HIS A 221 -5.59 -7.85 -4.60
CA HIS A 221 -6.77 -7.76 -3.78
C HIS A 221 -7.99 -8.28 -4.55
N ASP A 222 -8.49 -9.43 -4.15
CA ASP A 222 -9.73 -10.07 -4.59
C ASP A 222 -10.67 -10.36 -3.39
N GLY A 223 -10.66 -9.43 -2.40
CA GLY A 223 -11.30 -9.65 -1.11
C GLY A 223 -10.43 -10.44 -0.13
N THR A 224 -9.37 -11.08 -0.58
CA THR A 224 -8.33 -11.74 0.22
C THR A 224 -6.96 -11.25 -0.22
N TRP A 225 -6.18 -10.73 0.71
CA TRP A 225 -4.82 -10.28 0.44
C TRP A 225 -3.92 -11.49 0.20
N SER A 226 -3.45 -11.67 -1.02
CA SER A 226 -2.52 -12.72 -1.36
C SER A 226 -1.32 -12.19 -2.13
N ILE A 227 -0.14 -12.76 -1.85
CA ILE A 227 1.08 -12.47 -2.58
C ILE A 227 1.26 -13.57 -3.60
N ARG A 228 1.20 -13.24 -4.88
CA ARG A 228 1.58 -14.18 -5.94
C ARG A 228 3.03 -14.00 -6.31
N ARG A 229 3.74 -15.11 -6.37
CA ARG A 229 5.07 -15.25 -6.95
C ARG A 229 4.99 -15.04 -8.44
N THR A 230 5.91 -14.26 -9.00
CA THR A 230 6.11 -14.19 -10.45
C THR A 230 6.37 -15.59 -10.98
N VAL A 231 5.54 -16.04 -11.90
CA VAL A 231 5.79 -17.21 -12.72
C VAL A 231 7.03 -16.92 -13.58
N ARG A 232 7.98 -17.83 -13.64
CA ARG A 232 9.11 -17.78 -14.58
C ARG A 232 8.57 -17.53 -15.98
N ASN A 233 9.09 -16.53 -16.66
CA ASN A 233 8.90 -16.40 -18.09
C ASN A 233 9.59 -17.62 -18.75
N PRO A 234 8.86 -18.53 -19.44
CA PRO A 234 9.45 -19.70 -20.04
C PRO A 234 10.31 -19.40 -21.29
N PHE A 235 10.42 -18.12 -21.69
CA PHE A 235 11.08 -17.69 -22.93
C PHE A 235 12.45 -17.03 -22.75
N CYS A 236 13.05 -17.05 -21.58
CA CYS A 236 14.44 -16.63 -21.39
C CYS A 236 15.31 -17.85 -21.06
N ASN A 237 15.53 -18.70 -22.06
CA ASN A 237 16.72 -19.52 -22.20
C ASN A 237 17.54 -18.88 -23.33
N HIS A 238 18.53 -18.10 -22.93
CA HIS A 238 19.86 -17.99 -23.58
C HIS A 238 20.78 -17.19 -22.67
#